data_7e225c7d2559eabc347861fd87ae9da2
#
_entry.id   7e225c7d2559eabc347861fd87ae9da2
#
_cell.length_a   1.000
_cell.length_b   1.000
_cell.length_c   1.000
_cell.angle_alpha   90.00
_cell.angle_beta   90.00
_cell.angle_gamma   90.00
#
_symmetry.space_group_name_H-M   'P 1'
#
loop_
_entity.id
_entity.type
_entity.pdbx_description
1 polymer ?
#
loop_
_entity_poly.entity_id
_entity_poly.type
_entity_poly.pdbx_seq_one_letter_code
_entity_poly.pdbx_strand_id
1 'polypeptide(L)'
;MVGQNVINTKRKIDFALLPRLVKLGFSKQEAQIYLTLIKEGVLPAKEIASRMNILPHAVYRIIKKLEKKKLVAIIISSPLTFYVLPSELALSAYVKEKSLQLEKETKEINTYLSNKRTQSSSTKIDVIAGKQEFFSASENLIKESKKEVLVISIGEPSTSDLILAVKRAIERGVIVRLIYHKYDKENQEFIENLKKNGLQIRHFPDWGFHLQVVDSEKSLLTVNNPTNPEERITVKINSSGLSKALRDYFYSVWEKAVIV
;
A
#
# COMPACT_ATOMS: atom_id res chain seq x y z
N MET A 1 13.32 56.97 -14.86
CA MET A 1 14.25 56.15 -14.07
C MET A 1 13.45 55.37 -13.03
N VAL A 2 13.19 54.16 -13.32
CA VAL A 2 12.51 53.24 -12.36
C VAL A 2 13.49 52.12 -12.15
N GLY A 3 14.07 52.07 -10.95
CA GLY A 3 15.13 51.15 -10.59
C GLY A 3 14.65 49.71 -10.52
N GLN A 4 15.33 48.82 -11.21
CA GLN A 4 15.22 47.39 -11.08
C GLN A 4 15.78 46.94 -9.71
N ASN A 5 14.91 46.66 -8.75
CA ASN A 5 15.26 45.88 -7.57
C ASN A 5 15.11 44.38 -7.91
N VAL A 6 16.15 43.79 -8.52
CA VAL A 6 16.28 42.33 -8.60
C VAL A 6 16.68 41.84 -7.22
N ILE A 7 15.70 41.28 -6.51
CA ILE A 7 15.93 40.60 -5.21
C ILE A 7 16.76 39.34 -5.49
N ASN A 8 18.07 39.45 -5.34
CA ASN A 8 19.02 38.34 -5.43
C ASN A 8 19.01 37.56 -4.12
N THR A 9 17.96 36.83 -3.85
CA THR A 9 17.91 35.90 -2.72
C THR A 9 18.68 34.64 -3.14
N LYS A 10 19.98 34.60 -2.86
CA LYS A 10 20.80 33.37 -2.98
C LYS A 10 20.12 32.28 -2.13
N ARG A 11 19.30 31.42 -2.75
CA ARG A 11 18.67 30.26 -2.09
C ARG A 11 19.79 29.35 -1.58
N LYS A 12 19.92 29.26 -0.26
CA LYS A 12 20.80 28.31 0.40
C LYS A 12 20.19 26.91 0.12
N ILE A 13 20.79 26.15 -0.82
CA ILE A 13 20.33 24.77 -1.02
C ILE A 13 20.89 23.93 0.09
N ASP A 14 19.96 23.30 0.76
CA ASP A 14 20.26 22.32 1.78
C ASP A 14 20.64 21.00 1.10
N PHE A 15 21.92 20.63 1.17
CA PHE A 15 22.41 19.32 0.71
C PHE A 15 21.72 18.14 1.41
N ALA A 16 20.95 18.40 2.48
CA ALA A 16 20.04 17.42 3.10
C ALA A 16 18.97 16.90 2.11
N LEU A 17 18.69 17.59 1.00
CA LEU A 17 17.77 17.12 -0.04
C LEU A 17 18.36 16.02 -0.94
N LEU A 18 19.69 15.91 -1.02
CA LEU A 18 20.35 14.93 -1.88
C LEU A 18 19.94 13.47 -1.58
N PRO A 19 19.97 13.00 -0.31
CA PRO A 19 19.50 11.65 0.01
C PRO A 19 18.02 11.44 -0.33
N ARG A 20 17.20 12.49 -0.23
CA ARG A 20 15.75 12.41 -0.56
C ARG A 20 15.55 12.22 -2.06
N LEU A 21 16.28 12.96 -2.90
CA LEU A 21 16.23 12.79 -4.35
C LEU A 21 16.72 11.40 -4.78
N VAL A 22 17.76 10.87 -4.11
CA VAL A 22 18.23 9.50 -4.38
C VAL A 22 17.13 8.46 -4.06
N LYS A 23 16.39 8.63 -2.97
CA LYS A 23 15.22 7.77 -2.65
C LYS A 23 14.11 7.87 -3.71
N LEU A 24 13.99 9.00 -4.40
CA LEU A 24 13.05 9.17 -5.51
C LEU A 24 13.58 8.60 -6.85
N GLY A 25 14.73 7.95 -6.86
CA GLY A 25 15.30 7.28 -8.05
C GLY A 25 16.24 8.14 -8.89
N PHE A 26 16.81 9.21 -8.31
CA PHE A 26 17.93 9.91 -8.91
C PHE A 26 19.24 9.17 -8.57
N SER A 27 20.18 9.13 -9.51
CA SER A 27 21.57 8.83 -9.13
C SER A 27 22.15 10.00 -8.32
N LYS A 28 23.21 9.74 -7.56
CA LYS A 28 23.87 10.78 -6.77
C LYS A 28 24.30 11.97 -7.65
N GLN A 29 24.84 11.70 -8.83
CA GLN A 29 25.27 12.74 -9.78
C GLN A 29 24.08 13.51 -10.40
N GLU A 30 22.97 12.83 -10.73
CA GLU A 30 21.74 13.50 -11.19
C GLU A 30 21.19 14.44 -10.13
N ALA A 31 21.11 13.99 -8.87
CA ALA A 31 20.63 14.80 -7.75
C ALA A 31 21.53 16.03 -7.53
N GLN A 32 22.84 15.85 -7.59
CA GLN A 32 23.80 16.96 -7.44
C GLN A 32 23.66 18.01 -8.54
N ILE A 33 23.63 17.61 -9.83
CA ILE A 33 23.43 18.52 -10.95
C ILE A 33 22.10 19.24 -10.87
N TYR A 34 21.02 18.49 -10.55
CA TYR A 34 19.67 19.05 -10.40
C TYR A 34 19.64 20.13 -9.31
N LEU A 35 20.19 19.86 -8.13
CA LEU A 35 20.30 20.83 -7.04
C LEU A 35 21.18 22.03 -7.41
N THR A 36 22.29 21.81 -8.13
CA THR A 36 23.15 22.89 -8.61
C THR A 36 22.39 23.84 -9.54
N LEU A 37 21.64 23.29 -10.49
CA LEU A 37 20.80 24.08 -11.40
C LEU A 37 19.68 24.82 -10.70
N ILE A 38 19.05 24.22 -9.67
CA ILE A 38 18.05 24.91 -8.82
C ILE A 38 18.67 26.12 -8.12
N LYS A 39 19.91 25.98 -7.64
CA LYS A 39 20.60 27.01 -6.89
C LYS A 39 21.11 28.15 -7.78
N GLU A 40 21.82 27.80 -8.85
CA GLU A 40 22.58 28.72 -9.66
C GLU A 40 21.78 29.21 -10.88
N GLY A 41 20.67 28.54 -11.22
CA GLY A 41 19.86 28.86 -12.39
C GLY A 41 20.40 28.25 -13.68
N VAL A 42 20.47 29.06 -14.74
CA VAL A 42 20.91 28.63 -16.09
C VAL A 42 22.42 28.51 -16.13
N LEU A 43 22.97 27.34 -16.46
CA LEU A 43 24.40 27.10 -16.52
C LEU A 43 24.80 26.33 -17.79
N PRO A 44 25.99 26.64 -18.38
CA PRO A 44 26.59 25.83 -19.44
C PRO A 44 27.29 24.59 -18.87
N ALA A 45 27.50 23.55 -19.70
CA ALA A 45 28.10 22.28 -19.28
C ALA A 45 29.47 22.46 -18.61
N LYS A 46 30.32 23.40 -19.10
CA LYS A 46 31.64 23.65 -18.55
C LYS A 46 31.58 24.13 -17.10
N GLU A 47 30.63 24.97 -16.77
CA GLU A 47 30.45 25.48 -15.41
C GLU A 47 29.91 24.42 -14.45
N ILE A 48 28.94 23.62 -14.90
CA ILE A 48 28.46 22.46 -14.12
C ILE A 48 29.60 21.48 -13.87
N ALA A 49 30.40 21.17 -14.90
CA ALA A 49 31.52 20.26 -14.81
C ALA A 49 32.55 20.70 -13.76
N SER A 50 32.92 22.03 -13.78
CA SER A 50 33.84 22.61 -12.81
C SER A 50 33.33 22.48 -11.37
N ARG A 51 32.03 22.78 -11.10
CA ARG A 51 31.45 22.69 -9.76
C ARG A 51 31.33 21.26 -9.23
N MET A 52 31.16 20.32 -10.14
CA MET A 52 30.99 18.88 -9.82
C MET A 52 32.33 18.12 -9.84
N ASN A 53 33.42 18.76 -10.25
CA ASN A 53 34.73 18.12 -10.49
C ASN A 53 34.63 16.90 -11.40
N ILE A 54 33.90 17.02 -12.53
CA ILE A 54 33.74 16.01 -13.56
C ILE A 54 34.04 16.58 -14.95
N LEU A 55 34.17 15.69 -15.92
CA LEU A 55 34.45 16.12 -17.31
C LEU A 55 33.17 16.64 -17.99
N PRO A 56 33.24 17.67 -18.86
CA PRO A 56 32.07 18.25 -19.53
C PRO A 56 31.22 17.25 -20.29
N HIS A 57 31.82 16.24 -20.94
CA HIS A 57 31.03 15.18 -21.64
C HIS A 57 30.19 14.33 -20.69
N ALA A 58 30.63 14.16 -19.43
CA ALA A 58 29.84 13.47 -18.42
C ALA A 58 28.58 14.26 -18.02
N VAL A 59 28.69 15.61 -17.99
CA VAL A 59 27.53 16.48 -17.74
C VAL A 59 26.46 16.28 -18.79
N TYR A 60 26.80 16.28 -20.09
CA TYR A 60 25.79 16.05 -21.14
C TYR A 60 25.05 14.73 -20.99
N ARG A 61 25.77 13.66 -20.63
CA ARG A 61 25.16 12.35 -20.40
C ARG A 61 24.14 12.36 -19.22
N ILE A 62 24.47 13.10 -18.16
CA ILE A 62 23.60 13.21 -16.97
C ILE A 62 22.41 14.12 -17.28
N ILE A 63 22.65 15.27 -17.92
CA ILE A 63 21.59 16.18 -18.35
C ILE A 63 20.58 15.46 -19.25
N LYS A 64 21.04 14.64 -20.20
CA LYS A 64 20.14 13.84 -21.06
C LYS A 64 19.24 12.88 -20.27
N LYS A 65 19.70 12.37 -19.13
CA LYS A 65 18.87 11.56 -18.22
C LYS A 65 17.84 12.41 -17.47
N LEU A 66 18.24 13.60 -17.00
CA LEU A 66 17.33 14.53 -16.33
C LEU A 66 16.29 15.11 -17.30
N GLU A 67 16.67 15.35 -18.56
CA GLU A 67 15.76 15.76 -19.63
C GLU A 67 14.72 14.68 -19.93
N LYS A 68 15.12 13.40 -20.04
CA LYS A 68 14.18 12.27 -20.17
C LYS A 68 13.20 12.18 -19.00
N LYS A 69 13.61 12.59 -17.81
CA LYS A 69 12.75 12.69 -16.63
C LYS A 69 11.89 13.96 -16.63
N LYS A 70 12.00 14.81 -17.65
CA LYS A 70 11.29 16.11 -17.77
C LYS A 70 11.57 17.06 -16.60
N LEU A 71 12.77 17.00 -16.07
CA LEU A 71 13.20 17.82 -14.92
C LEU A 71 14.11 18.98 -15.31
N VAL A 72 14.80 18.86 -16.43
CA VAL A 72 15.74 19.85 -16.96
C VAL A 72 15.44 20.05 -18.45
N ALA A 73 15.60 21.26 -18.92
CA ALA A 73 15.52 21.61 -20.33
C ALA A 73 16.82 22.26 -20.82
N ILE A 74 17.01 22.28 -22.14
CA ILE A 74 18.16 22.76 -22.82
C ILE A 74 17.78 24.05 -23.55
N ILE A 75 18.59 25.13 -23.37
CA ILE A 75 18.52 26.33 -24.18
C ILE A 75 19.57 26.19 -25.29
N ILE A 76 19.11 26.28 -26.54
CA ILE A 76 19.97 26.25 -27.70
C ILE A 76 20.67 27.62 -27.78
N SER A 77 21.88 27.68 -27.26
CA SER A 77 22.76 28.84 -27.23
C SER A 77 24.18 28.39 -27.52
N SER A 78 25.10 29.33 -27.72
CA SER A 78 26.53 29.00 -27.89
C SER A 78 27.31 29.63 -26.72
N PRO A 79 27.75 28.83 -25.73
CA PRO A 79 27.56 27.37 -25.56
C PRO A 79 26.13 27.00 -25.12
N LEU A 80 25.74 25.71 -25.28
CA LEU A 80 24.49 25.18 -24.78
C LEU A 80 24.36 25.36 -23.27
N THR A 81 23.21 25.81 -22.81
CA THR A 81 22.91 26.01 -21.39
C THR A 81 21.71 25.17 -20.93
N PHE A 82 21.66 24.89 -19.64
CA PHE A 82 20.68 24.02 -19.02
C PHE A 82 20.02 24.74 -17.86
N TYR A 83 18.71 24.43 -17.67
CA TYR A 83 17.94 24.96 -16.55
C TYR A 83 16.93 23.94 -16.05
N VAL A 84 16.51 24.08 -14.80
CA VAL A 84 15.46 23.25 -14.19
C VAL A 84 14.10 23.79 -14.62
N LEU A 85 13.23 22.89 -15.10
CA LEU A 85 11.82 23.20 -15.30
C LEU A 85 11.17 23.57 -13.95
N PRO A 86 10.02 24.31 -13.91
CA PRO A 86 9.39 24.72 -12.66
C PRO A 86 9.34 23.55 -11.66
N SER A 87 10.16 23.64 -10.61
CA SER A 87 10.62 22.48 -9.82
C SER A 87 9.48 21.74 -9.11
N GLU A 88 8.47 22.48 -8.64
CA GLU A 88 7.35 21.88 -7.93
C GLU A 88 6.45 21.02 -8.84
N LEU A 89 6.15 21.54 -10.03
CA LEU A 89 5.31 20.84 -11.00
C LEU A 89 6.06 19.67 -11.67
N ALA A 90 7.32 19.91 -12.07
CA ALA A 90 8.12 18.91 -12.78
C ALA A 90 8.46 17.72 -11.86
N LEU A 91 8.84 17.96 -10.61
CA LEU A 91 9.16 16.91 -9.67
C LEU A 91 7.92 16.10 -9.30
N SER A 92 6.79 16.77 -9.06
CA SER A 92 5.51 16.09 -8.77
C SER A 92 5.04 15.22 -9.93
N ALA A 93 5.17 15.72 -11.19
CA ALA A 93 4.84 14.95 -12.38
C ALA A 93 5.74 13.71 -12.54
N TYR A 94 7.06 13.87 -12.31
CA TYR A 94 8.02 12.77 -12.34
C TYR A 94 7.67 11.67 -11.31
N VAL A 95 7.38 12.06 -10.07
CA VAL A 95 7.02 11.12 -8.99
C VAL A 95 5.72 10.39 -9.34
N LYS A 96 4.70 11.10 -9.85
CA LYS A 96 3.44 10.49 -10.27
C LYS A 96 3.62 9.49 -11.41
N GLU A 97 4.41 9.85 -12.44
CA GLU A 97 4.71 8.95 -13.57
C GLU A 97 5.46 7.70 -13.09
N LYS A 98 6.42 7.87 -12.17
CA LYS A 98 7.18 6.77 -11.57
C LYS A 98 6.30 5.83 -10.74
N SER A 99 5.37 6.37 -9.96
CA SER A 99 4.41 5.59 -9.16
C SER A 99 3.50 4.74 -10.06
N LEU A 100 2.93 5.34 -11.11
CA LEU A 100 2.09 4.63 -12.08
C LEU A 100 2.85 3.51 -12.79
N GLN A 101 4.12 3.74 -13.13
CA GLN A 101 4.98 2.71 -13.72
C GLN A 101 5.19 1.54 -12.76
N LEU A 102 5.53 1.83 -11.49
CA LEU A 102 5.71 0.79 -10.47
C LEU A 102 4.43 -0.03 -10.23
N GLU A 103 3.27 0.62 -10.19
CA GLU A 103 1.98 -0.07 -10.07
C GLU A 103 1.73 -1.01 -11.26
N LYS A 104 2.02 -0.55 -12.48
CA LYS A 104 1.88 -1.37 -13.70
C LYS A 104 2.79 -2.59 -13.66
N GLU A 105 4.09 -2.41 -13.40
CA GLU A 105 5.07 -3.48 -13.31
C GLU A 105 4.68 -4.50 -12.21
N THR A 106 4.26 -3.99 -11.05
CA THR A 106 3.80 -4.83 -9.94
C THR A 106 2.59 -5.67 -10.34
N LYS A 107 1.64 -5.08 -11.06
CA LYS A 107 0.45 -5.79 -11.56
C LYS A 107 0.83 -6.89 -12.56
N GLU A 108 1.74 -6.61 -13.48
CA GLU A 108 2.21 -7.59 -14.47
C GLU A 108 2.94 -8.76 -13.80
N ILE A 109 3.84 -8.46 -12.84
CA ILE A 109 4.54 -9.49 -12.05
C ILE A 109 3.55 -10.34 -11.27
N ASN A 110 2.59 -9.72 -10.58
CA ASN A 110 1.59 -10.44 -9.81
C ASN A 110 0.70 -11.32 -10.68
N THR A 111 0.34 -10.86 -11.89
CA THR A 111 -0.40 -11.65 -12.87
C THR A 111 0.41 -12.86 -13.33
N TYR A 112 1.70 -12.67 -13.63
CA TYR A 112 2.59 -13.78 -13.99
C TYR A 112 2.73 -14.81 -12.87
N LEU A 113 2.93 -14.34 -11.62
CA LEU A 113 3.04 -15.21 -10.45
C LEU A 113 1.73 -15.97 -10.17
N SER A 114 0.59 -15.33 -10.33
CA SER A 114 -0.72 -16.00 -10.18
C SER A 114 -0.94 -17.06 -11.23
N ASN A 115 -0.62 -16.79 -12.49
CA ASN A 115 -0.77 -17.77 -13.58
C ASN A 115 0.14 -19.00 -13.41
N LYS A 116 1.33 -18.83 -12.87
CA LYS A 116 2.20 -19.99 -12.49
C LYS A 116 1.65 -20.80 -11.32
N ARG A 117 0.93 -20.15 -10.40
CA ARG A 117 0.33 -20.83 -9.25
C ARG A 117 -0.93 -21.65 -9.60
N THR A 118 -1.63 -21.31 -10.68
CA THR A 118 -2.88 -22.00 -11.10
C THR A 118 -2.65 -23.38 -11.72
N GLN A 119 -1.43 -23.83 -11.96
CA GLN A 119 -1.15 -25.17 -12.47
C GLN A 119 -1.08 -26.28 -11.40
N SER A 120 -1.27 -25.97 -10.13
CA SER A 120 -1.26 -26.97 -9.06
C SER A 120 -2.57 -26.95 -8.27
N SER A 121 -3.35 -28.02 -8.45
CA SER A 121 -4.52 -28.50 -7.68
C SER A 121 -5.58 -27.48 -7.25
N SER A 122 -6.85 -27.90 -7.31
CA SER A 122 -8.04 -27.19 -6.85
C SER A 122 -8.04 -26.87 -5.32
N THR A 123 -7.09 -27.41 -4.59
CA THR A 123 -6.88 -27.22 -3.16
C THR A 123 -5.54 -26.54 -2.92
N LYS A 124 -5.55 -25.36 -2.31
CA LYS A 124 -4.35 -24.60 -2.00
C LYS A 124 -4.38 -24.13 -0.55
N ILE A 125 -3.27 -24.35 0.15
CA ILE A 125 -3.04 -23.87 1.50
C ILE A 125 -1.78 -23.00 1.49
N ASP A 126 -1.95 -21.74 1.89
CA ASP A 126 -0.86 -20.77 2.05
C ASP A 126 -0.75 -20.36 3.53
N VAL A 127 0.45 -20.10 4.00
CA VAL A 127 0.69 -19.54 5.34
C VAL A 127 1.06 -18.07 5.19
N ILE A 128 0.41 -17.23 5.97
CA ILE A 128 0.61 -15.79 6.02
C ILE A 128 1.09 -15.45 7.44
N ALA A 129 2.17 -14.68 7.54
CA ALA A 129 2.68 -14.19 8.82
C ALA A 129 2.50 -12.67 8.91
N GLY A 130 2.08 -12.19 10.07
CA GLY A 130 1.89 -10.78 10.35
C GLY A 130 0.44 -10.33 10.39
N LYS A 131 0.20 -9.29 11.20
CA LYS A 131 -1.14 -8.73 11.44
C LYS A 131 -1.65 -7.96 10.23
N GLN A 132 -0.79 -7.19 9.57
CA GLN A 132 -1.17 -6.39 8.41
C GLN A 132 -1.53 -7.28 7.21
N GLU A 133 -0.77 -8.34 6.99
CA GLU A 133 -1.00 -9.34 5.96
C GLU A 133 -2.32 -10.10 6.18
N PHE A 134 -2.64 -10.41 7.44
CA PHE A 134 -3.94 -10.97 7.81
C PHE A 134 -5.09 -10.04 7.43
N PHE A 135 -5.02 -8.76 7.83
CA PHE A 135 -6.09 -7.81 7.49
C PHE A 135 -6.25 -7.63 5.99
N SER A 136 -5.15 -7.54 5.24
CA SER A 136 -5.17 -7.45 3.77
C SER A 136 -5.80 -8.70 3.13
N ALA A 137 -5.47 -9.89 3.61
CA ALA A 137 -6.06 -11.14 3.12
C ALA A 137 -7.54 -11.24 3.45
N SER A 138 -7.94 -10.87 4.66
CA SER A 138 -9.33 -10.84 5.11
C SER A 138 -10.18 -9.88 4.28
N GLU A 139 -9.70 -8.65 4.09
CA GLU A 139 -10.33 -7.61 3.29
C GLU A 139 -10.55 -8.06 1.84
N ASN A 140 -9.54 -8.66 1.21
CA ASN A 140 -9.62 -9.15 -0.16
C ASN A 140 -10.68 -10.25 -0.30
N LEU A 141 -10.76 -11.19 0.65
CA LEU A 141 -11.79 -12.24 0.63
C LEU A 141 -13.20 -11.66 0.78
N ILE A 142 -13.38 -10.64 1.63
CA ILE A 142 -14.67 -9.97 1.80
C ILE A 142 -15.07 -9.20 0.54
N LYS A 143 -14.13 -8.54 -0.13
CA LYS A 143 -14.38 -7.85 -1.42
C LYS A 143 -14.85 -8.81 -2.51
N GLU A 144 -14.31 -10.03 -2.52
CA GLU A 144 -14.66 -11.07 -3.51
C GLU A 144 -15.95 -11.84 -3.16
N SER A 145 -16.47 -11.71 -1.95
CA SER A 145 -17.64 -12.47 -1.46
C SER A 145 -18.91 -12.21 -2.26
N LYS A 146 -19.71 -13.27 -2.44
CA LYS A 146 -20.95 -13.25 -3.25
C LYS A 146 -22.18 -13.67 -2.47
N LYS A 147 -22.04 -14.53 -1.44
CA LYS A 147 -23.16 -15.12 -0.70
C LYS A 147 -23.09 -14.84 0.80
N GLU A 148 -22.02 -15.28 1.45
CA GLU A 148 -21.87 -15.16 2.89
C GLU A 148 -20.42 -14.96 3.33
N VAL A 149 -20.26 -14.22 4.42
CA VAL A 149 -19.01 -14.06 5.19
C VAL A 149 -19.30 -14.41 6.63
N LEU A 150 -18.62 -15.43 7.15
CA LEU A 150 -18.76 -15.92 8.49
C LEU A 150 -17.46 -15.72 9.25
N VAL A 151 -17.50 -15.06 10.39
CA VAL A 151 -16.30 -14.70 11.16
C VAL A 151 -16.45 -15.08 12.62
N ILE A 152 -15.46 -15.75 13.16
CA ILE A 152 -15.24 -15.87 14.61
C ILE A 152 -14.04 -15.00 14.94
N SER A 153 -14.21 -14.04 15.82
CA SER A 153 -13.19 -13.06 16.19
C SER A 153 -12.93 -13.04 17.68
N ILE A 154 -11.68 -12.81 18.05
CA ILE A 154 -11.28 -12.64 19.46
C ILE A 154 -11.73 -11.29 20.06
N GLY A 155 -12.30 -10.39 19.26
CA GLY A 155 -12.82 -9.11 19.74
C GLY A 155 -11.87 -7.92 19.57
N GLU A 156 -10.82 -8.04 18.74
CA GLU A 156 -9.95 -6.92 18.39
C GLU A 156 -10.66 -5.91 17.49
N PRO A 157 -10.35 -4.60 17.61
CA PRO A 157 -10.81 -3.59 16.68
C PRO A 157 -10.33 -3.88 15.24
N SER A 158 -11.24 -3.76 14.30
CA SER A 158 -10.97 -3.92 12.87
C SER A 158 -10.40 -2.63 12.26
N THR A 159 -9.65 -2.76 11.17
CA THR A 159 -9.19 -1.59 10.40
C THR A 159 -10.36 -0.92 9.69
N SER A 160 -10.23 0.39 9.41
CA SER A 160 -11.23 1.15 8.67
C SER A 160 -11.53 0.54 7.30
N ASP A 161 -10.52 0.01 6.62
CA ASP A 161 -10.64 -0.60 5.29
C ASP A 161 -11.43 -1.92 5.36
N LEU A 162 -11.21 -2.73 6.41
CA LEU A 162 -11.97 -3.95 6.64
C LEU A 162 -13.44 -3.64 6.93
N ILE A 163 -13.73 -2.64 7.77
CA ILE A 163 -15.09 -2.19 8.05
C ILE A 163 -15.80 -1.72 6.77
N LEU A 164 -15.10 -0.96 5.93
CA LEU A 164 -15.63 -0.50 4.64
C LEU A 164 -15.88 -1.67 3.69
N ALA A 165 -15.00 -2.67 3.64
CA ALA A 165 -15.18 -3.87 2.83
C ALA A 165 -16.43 -4.67 3.26
N VAL A 166 -16.63 -4.82 4.57
CA VAL A 166 -17.84 -5.46 5.15
C VAL A 166 -19.10 -4.70 4.77
N LYS A 167 -19.12 -3.36 4.94
CA LYS A 167 -20.27 -2.53 4.59
C LYS A 167 -20.63 -2.69 3.11
N ARG A 168 -19.66 -2.62 2.21
CA ARG A 168 -19.87 -2.84 0.78
C ARG A 168 -20.34 -4.27 0.44
N ALA A 169 -19.91 -5.28 1.22
CA ALA A 169 -20.40 -6.64 1.03
C ALA A 169 -21.88 -6.73 1.37
N ILE A 170 -22.33 -6.12 2.48
CA ILE A 170 -23.74 -6.06 2.87
C ILE A 170 -24.58 -5.30 1.84
N GLU A 171 -24.07 -4.18 1.31
CA GLU A 171 -24.72 -3.42 0.21
C GLU A 171 -24.90 -4.26 -1.07
N ARG A 172 -24.01 -5.25 -1.31
CA ARG A 172 -24.15 -6.23 -2.41
C ARG A 172 -25.12 -7.39 -2.09
N GLY A 173 -25.72 -7.43 -0.90
CA GLY A 173 -26.62 -8.50 -0.46
C GLY A 173 -25.90 -9.71 0.15
N VAL A 174 -24.61 -9.59 0.50
CA VAL A 174 -23.87 -10.67 1.17
C VAL A 174 -24.28 -10.74 2.65
N ILE A 175 -24.57 -11.94 3.13
CA ILE A 175 -24.88 -12.18 4.54
C ILE A 175 -23.57 -12.16 5.34
N VAL A 176 -23.45 -11.25 6.31
CA VAL A 176 -22.28 -11.17 7.18
C VAL A 176 -22.67 -11.52 8.61
N ARG A 177 -22.06 -12.59 9.15
CA ARG A 177 -22.27 -13.06 10.53
C ARG A 177 -20.95 -13.06 11.30
N LEU A 178 -21.02 -12.59 12.52
CA LEU A 178 -19.85 -12.43 13.38
C LEU A 178 -20.10 -12.96 14.78
N ILE A 179 -19.20 -13.80 15.26
CA ILE A 179 -19.15 -14.25 16.66
C ILE A 179 -17.95 -13.59 17.31
N TYR A 180 -18.18 -12.89 18.42
CA TYR A 180 -17.11 -12.37 19.28
C TYR A 180 -16.91 -13.24 20.50
N HIS A 181 -15.64 -13.53 20.83
CA HIS A 181 -15.25 -14.20 22.08
C HIS A 181 -15.18 -13.22 23.26
N LYS A 182 -14.78 -11.97 23.01
CA LYS A 182 -14.74 -10.91 24.01
C LYS A 182 -15.86 -9.90 23.75
N TYR A 183 -16.72 -9.69 24.75
CA TYR A 183 -17.75 -8.65 24.72
C TYR A 183 -17.76 -7.96 26.09
N ASP A 184 -17.18 -6.76 26.15
CA ASP A 184 -17.01 -5.97 27.35
C ASP A 184 -17.09 -4.47 27.06
N LYS A 185 -16.89 -3.66 28.11
CA LYS A 185 -16.96 -2.20 27.99
C LYS A 185 -15.98 -1.58 26.97
N GLU A 186 -14.89 -2.28 26.65
CA GLU A 186 -13.87 -1.77 25.73
C GLU A 186 -14.29 -1.88 24.25
N ASN A 187 -15.12 -2.90 23.91
CA ASN A 187 -15.53 -3.16 22.54
C ASN A 187 -17.04 -3.05 22.29
N GLN A 188 -17.84 -2.85 23.32
CA GLN A 188 -19.30 -2.79 23.22
C GLN A 188 -19.79 -1.71 22.24
N GLU A 189 -19.29 -0.49 22.35
CA GLU A 189 -19.66 0.62 21.46
C GLU A 189 -19.33 0.31 19.99
N PHE A 190 -18.18 -0.28 19.76
CA PHE A 190 -17.74 -0.69 18.42
C PHE A 190 -18.67 -1.78 17.84
N ILE A 191 -19.02 -2.77 18.65
CA ILE A 191 -19.92 -3.87 18.25
C ILE A 191 -21.33 -3.35 17.95
N GLU A 192 -21.86 -2.45 18.78
CA GLU A 192 -23.17 -1.81 18.53
C GLU A 192 -23.18 -1.00 17.24
N ASN A 193 -22.08 -0.32 16.90
CA ASN A 193 -21.93 0.37 15.64
C ASN A 193 -21.96 -0.59 14.43
N LEU A 194 -21.30 -1.74 14.53
CA LEU A 194 -21.35 -2.77 13.49
C LEU A 194 -22.75 -3.31 13.29
N LYS A 195 -23.51 -3.57 14.36
CA LYS A 195 -24.90 -4.02 14.28
C LYS A 195 -25.80 -3.02 13.54
N LYS A 196 -25.66 -1.71 13.84
CA LYS A 196 -26.38 -0.64 13.14
C LYS A 196 -26.11 -0.64 11.62
N ASN A 197 -24.98 -1.16 11.19
CA ASN A 197 -24.61 -1.31 9.79
C ASN A 197 -25.08 -2.65 9.16
N GLY A 198 -25.94 -3.42 9.84
CA GLY A 198 -26.56 -4.62 9.29
C GLY A 198 -25.81 -5.93 9.53
N LEU A 199 -24.77 -5.95 10.36
CA LEU A 199 -24.11 -7.18 10.73
C LEU A 199 -24.95 -7.97 11.74
N GLN A 200 -25.03 -9.30 11.52
CA GLN A 200 -25.60 -10.22 12.49
C GLN A 200 -24.49 -10.62 13.48
N ILE A 201 -24.61 -10.24 14.74
CA ILE A 201 -23.56 -10.44 15.73
C ILE A 201 -24.06 -11.23 16.92
N ARG A 202 -23.26 -12.21 17.37
CA ARG A 202 -23.48 -12.98 18.59
C ARG A 202 -22.20 -13.03 19.42
N HIS A 203 -22.34 -13.30 20.70
CA HIS A 203 -21.25 -13.50 21.65
C HIS A 203 -21.15 -14.96 22.10
N PHE A 204 -19.93 -15.49 22.10
CA PHE A 204 -19.62 -16.80 22.65
C PHE A 204 -18.31 -16.75 23.41
N PRO A 205 -18.31 -16.92 24.75
CA PRO A 205 -17.18 -16.61 25.62
C PRO A 205 -16.07 -17.68 25.65
N ASP A 206 -15.95 -18.49 24.64
CA ASP A 206 -14.91 -19.51 24.57
C ASP A 206 -13.64 -18.99 23.91
N TRP A 207 -12.47 -19.46 24.39
CA TRP A 207 -11.19 -19.13 23.79
C TRP A 207 -10.99 -19.96 22.53
N GLY A 208 -11.17 -19.30 21.42
CA GLY A 208 -11.02 -19.92 20.12
C GLY A 208 -9.85 -19.32 19.34
N PHE A 209 -9.87 -19.65 18.11
CA PHE A 209 -9.01 -19.07 17.07
C PHE A 209 -9.84 -18.10 16.24
N HIS A 210 -9.18 -17.22 15.51
CA HIS A 210 -9.88 -16.41 14.51
C HIS A 210 -10.18 -17.28 13.28
N LEU A 211 -11.45 -17.32 12.89
CA LEU A 211 -11.92 -18.01 11.70
C LEU A 211 -12.66 -17.04 10.78
N GLN A 212 -12.38 -17.08 9.50
CA GLN A 212 -13.18 -16.44 8.47
C GLN A 212 -13.48 -17.46 7.38
N VAL A 213 -14.76 -17.64 7.05
CA VAL A 213 -15.21 -18.48 5.92
C VAL A 213 -15.95 -17.60 4.94
N VAL A 214 -15.66 -17.73 3.66
CA VAL A 214 -16.28 -16.96 2.58
C VAL A 214 -16.84 -17.91 1.54
N ASP A 215 -18.14 -17.80 1.30
CA ASP A 215 -18.90 -18.54 0.27
C ASP A 215 -18.76 -20.08 0.35
N SER A 216 -18.32 -20.61 1.47
CA SER A 216 -17.99 -22.05 1.65
C SER A 216 -16.87 -22.54 0.69
N GLU A 217 -16.06 -21.65 0.17
CA GLU A 217 -15.00 -21.95 -0.80
C GLU A 217 -13.60 -21.62 -0.27
N LYS A 218 -13.49 -20.53 0.48
CA LYS A 218 -12.24 -19.98 0.99
C LYS A 218 -12.33 -19.73 2.48
N SER A 219 -11.22 -19.95 3.21
CA SER A 219 -11.18 -19.71 4.64
C SER A 219 -9.84 -19.16 5.09
N LEU A 220 -9.85 -18.38 6.17
CA LEU A 220 -8.68 -17.98 6.96
C LEU A 220 -8.84 -18.58 8.35
N LEU A 221 -7.79 -19.25 8.80
CA LEU A 221 -7.66 -19.76 10.16
C LEU A 221 -6.45 -19.13 10.80
N THR A 222 -6.65 -18.35 11.87
CA THR A 222 -5.58 -17.58 12.48
C THR A 222 -5.35 -17.96 13.91
N VAL A 223 -4.10 -18.21 14.26
CA VAL A 223 -3.63 -18.40 15.62
C VAL A 223 -2.83 -17.16 16.02
N ASN A 224 -3.22 -16.53 17.13
CA ASN A 224 -2.50 -15.39 17.69
C ASN A 224 -1.46 -15.88 18.68
N ASN A 225 -0.29 -15.25 18.68
CA ASN A 225 0.65 -15.41 19.77
C ASN A 225 0.16 -14.57 20.96
N PRO A 226 -0.18 -15.18 22.11
CA PRO A 226 -0.71 -14.44 23.26
C PRO A 226 0.30 -13.48 23.88
N THR A 227 1.60 -13.71 23.67
CA THR A 227 2.69 -12.85 24.20
C THR A 227 3.11 -11.74 23.23
N ASN A 228 2.82 -11.91 21.94
CA ASN A 228 3.10 -10.91 20.91
C ASN A 228 1.98 -10.90 19.85
N PRO A 229 0.96 -10.04 20.02
CA PRO A 229 -0.18 -9.98 19.08
C PRO A 229 0.18 -9.59 17.64
N GLU A 230 1.36 -9.03 17.39
CA GLU A 230 1.85 -8.73 16.04
C GLU A 230 2.36 -10.00 15.33
N GLU A 231 2.77 -11.01 16.08
CA GLU A 231 3.14 -12.34 15.58
C GLU A 231 1.90 -13.20 15.35
N ARG A 232 1.21 -12.92 14.27
CA ARG A 232 0.02 -13.63 13.84
C ARG A 232 0.36 -14.58 12.71
N ILE A 233 -0.02 -15.85 12.86
CA ILE A 233 0.09 -16.86 11.79
C ILE A 233 -1.30 -17.19 11.30
N THR A 234 -1.52 -17.01 10.00
CA THR A 234 -2.80 -17.28 9.33
C THR A 234 -2.61 -18.33 8.25
N VAL A 235 -3.42 -19.35 8.30
CA VAL A 235 -3.55 -20.36 7.24
C VAL A 235 -4.68 -19.94 6.32
N LYS A 236 -4.33 -19.61 5.06
CA LYS A 236 -5.29 -19.33 4.01
C LYS A 236 -5.61 -20.61 3.27
N ILE A 237 -6.87 -20.99 3.26
CA ILE A 237 -7.36 -22.25 2.71
C ILE A 237 -8.24 -21.95 1.50
N ASN A 238 -7.86 -22.48 0.35
CA ASN A 238 -8.62 -22.48 -0.89
C ASN A 238 -9.07 -23.93 -1.13
N SER A 239 -10.14 -24.35 -0.48
CA SER A 239 -10.68 -25.71 -0.57
C SER A 239 -12.14 -25.70 -0.16
N SER A 240 -13.04 -26.01 -1.09
CA SER A 240 -14.47 -26.05 -0.78
C SER A 240 -14.82 -27.12 0.25
N GLY A 241 -14.13 -28.25 0.26
CA GLY A 241 -14.33 -29.30 1.26
C GLY A 241 -14.00 -28.85 2.67
N LEU A 242 -12.79 -28.30 2.87
CA LEU A 242 -12.37 -27.76 4.18
C LEU A 242 -13.21 -26.54 4.58
N SER A 243 -13.49 -25.62 3.65
CA SER A 243 -14.28 -24.44 3.97
C SER A 243 -15.73 -24.77 4.33
N LYS A 244 -16.32 -25.81 3.77
CA LYS A 244 -17.63 -26.34 4.19
C LYS A 244 -17.57 -26.89 5.62
N ALA A 245 -16.57 -27.70 5.96
CA ALA A 245 -16.41 -28.21 7.33
C ALA A 245 -16.23 -27.08 8.36
N LEU A 246 -15.43 -26.04 8.01
CA LEU A 246 -15.26 -24.86 8.86
C LEU A 246 -16.54 -24.02 8.96
N ARG A 247 -17.34 -23.97 7.91
CA ARG A 247 -18.66 -23.36 7.92
C ARG A 247 -19.61 -24.09 8.90
N ASP A 248 -19.65 -25.42 8.83
CA ASP A 248 -20.49 -26.22 9.72
C ASP A 248 -20.05 -26.05 11.17
N TYR A 249 -18.75 -25.98 11.43
CA TYR A 249 -18.20 -25.60 12.74
C TYR A 249 -18.69 -24.21 13.17
N PHE A 250 -18.62 -23.19 12.30
CA PHE A 250 -19.12 -21.85 12.60
C PHE A 250 -20.58 -21.91 13.05
N TYR A 251 -21.46 -22.61 12.31
CA TYR A 251 -22.87 -22.66 12.64
C TYR A 251 -23.16 -23.44 13.94
N SER A 252 -22.37 -24.46 14.26
CA SER A 252 -22.45 -25.14 15.54
C SER A 252 -22.17 -24.25 16.74
N VAL A 253 -21.25 -23.28 16.57
CA VAL A 253 -20.94 -22.24 17.57
C VAL A 253 -22.01 -21.15 17.54
N TRP A 254 -22.47 -20.76 16.35
CA TRP A 254 -23.51 -19.74 16.18
C TRP A 254 -24.80 -20.06 16.90
N GLU A 255 -25.25 -21.32 16.87
CA GLU A 255 -26.46 -21.78 17.58
C GLU A 255 -26.33 -21.68 19.10
N LYS A 256 -25.11 -21.84 19.64
CA LYS A 256 -24.83 -21.75 21.08
C LYS A 256 -24.56 -20.31 21.53
N ALA A 257 -24.23 -19.44 20.60
CA ALA A 257 -23.84 -18.06 20.90
C ALA A 257 -25.03 -17.17 21.21
N VAL A 258 -24.89 -16.28 22.17
CA VAL A 258 -25.91 -15.37 22.68
C VAL A 258 -26.01 -14.12 21.79
N ILE A 259 -27.22 -13.67 21.51
CA ILE A 259 -27.47 -12.39 20.83
C ILE A 259 -27.04 -11.26 21.79
N VAL A 260 -26.18 -10.36 21.32
CA VAL A 260 -25.71 -9.20 22.07
C VAL A 260 -26.30 -7.91 21.53
#